data_4000e048f1f8edda6e6cb5ce0661cccf
#
_entry.id   4000e048f1f8edda6e6cb5ce0661cccf
#
_cell.length_a   1.000
_cell.length_b   1.000
_cell.length_c   1.000
_cell.angle_alpha   90.00
_cell.angle_beta   90.00
_cell.angle_gamma   90.00
#
_symmetry.space_group_name_H-M   'P 1'
#
loop_
_entity.id
_entity.type
_entity.pdbx_description
1 polymer ?
#
loop_
_entity_poly.entity_id
_entity_poly.type
_entity_poly.pdbx_seq_one_letter_code
_entity_poly.pdbx_strand_id
1 'polypeptide(L)'
;YAKLSEIAPSISMDIDSTRFIDSLTERTTTLGQIFGKEEQAKKLLADFNSKIDTVKAKTPDAGKAMVVLVSGGKISAYGPGSRFGFIYDVLGFEPAYTFDSPGSHGNIVNSELLLKLNPDWMFVIDRDAAIGREDSQPAKQVLDNALVRKVNAWNKDQIIYLDASSIYISGGIQTYSRLMDTINQALDQKNKVTE
;
A
#
# COMPACT_ATOMS: atom_id res chain seq x y z
N TYR A 1 20.11 -13.38 9.70
CA TYR A 1 19.37 -14.45 10.36
C TYR A 1 20.31 -15.43 11.06
N ALA A 2 21.27 -16.07 10.33
CA ALA A 2 22.18 -17.08 10.87
C ALA A 2 22.89 -16.64 12.16
N LYS A 3 23.51 -15.45 12.18
CA LYS A 3 24.18 -14.91 13.37
C LYS A 3 23.27 -14.69 14.58
N LEU A 4 21.99 -14.36 14.36
CA LEU A 4 21.01 -14.21 15.44
C LEU A 4 20.60 -15.57 16.00
N SER A 5 20.47 -16.59 15.14
CA SER A 5 20.11 -17.94 15.54
C SER A 5 21.23 -18.65 16.35
N GLU A 6 22.49 -18.19 16.25
CA GLU A 6 23.59 -18.64 17.09
C GLU A 6 23.47 -18.12 18.55
N ILE A 7 22.75 -17.00 18.74
CA ILE A 7 22.58 -16.34 20.04
C ILE A 7 21.31 -16.86 20.74
N ALA A 8 20.20 -16.92 19.99
CA ALA A 8 18.91 -17.34 20.51
C ALA A 8 18.00 -17.91 19.39
N PRO A 9 16.99 -18.72 19.75
CA PRO A 9 15.97 -19.13 18.78
C PRO A 9 15.38 -17.92 18.06
N SER A 10 15.43 -17.93 16.74
CA SER A 10 15.03 -16.79 15.91
C SER A 10 14.04 -17.24 14.84
N ILE A 11 13.03 -16.42 14.56
CA ILE A 11 12.06 -16.64 13.49
C ILE A 11 12.06 -15.44 12.55
N SER A 12 11.86 -15.68 11.23
CA SER A 12 11.61 -14.61 10.27
C SER A 12 10.12 -14.28 10.26
N MET A 13 9.85 -12.97 10.27
CA MET A 13 8.49 -12.42 10.19
C MET A 13 8.24 -11.67 8.88
N ASP A 14 9.07 -11.94 7.86
CA ASP A 14 8.94 -11.31 6.54
C ASP A 14 7.60 -11.66 5.90
N ILE A 15 7.01 -10.68 5.22
CA ILE A 15 5.79 -10.84 4.43
C ILE A 15 6.19 -11.06 2.96
N ASP A 16 5.75 -12.18 2.41
CA ASP A 16 5.90 -12.48 0.98
C ASP A 16 4.85 -11.67 0.19
N SER A 17 5.28 -10.73 -0.64
CA SER A 17 4.38 -9.90 -1.43
C SER A 17 3.57 -10.68 -2.46
N THR A 18 4.08 -11.82 -2.94
CA THR A 18 3.38 -12.70 -3.91
C THR A 18 2.33 -13.59 -3.25
N ARG A 19 2.46 -13.81 -1.93
CA ARG A 19 1.54 -14.57 -1.08
C ARG A 19 1.11 -13.73 0.13
N PHE A 20 0.77 -12.47 -0.14
CA PHE A 20 0.58 -11.46 0.91
C PHE A 20 -0.38 -11.89 2.01
N ILE A 21 -1.59 -12.32 1.67
CA ILE A 21 -2.61 -12.72 2.66
C ILE A 21 -2.17 -13.96 3.45
N ASP A 22 -1.66 -14.98 2.76
CA ASP A 22 -1.22 -16.21 3.40
C ASP A 22 -0.08 -15.94 4.38
N SER A 23 0.95 -15.21 3.95
CA SER A 23 2.09 -14.91 4.80
C SER A 23 1.73 -14.01 5.98
N LEU A 24 0.85 -13.03 5.80
CA LEU A 24 0.35 -12.21 6.89
C LEU A 24 -0.47 -13.05 7.91
N THR A 25 -1.28 -13.97 7.40
CA THR A 25 -2.06 -14.91 8.22
C THR A 25 -1.14 -15.83 9.02
N GLU A 26 -0.15 -16.45 8.36
CA GLU A 26 0.85 -17.31 9.02
C GLU A 26 1.59 -16.56 10.13
N ARG A 27 2.06 -15.33 9.87
CA ARG A 27 2.79 -14.53 10.86
C ARG A 27 1.92 -14.12 12.03
N THR A 28 0.68 -13.69 11.77
CA THR A 28 -0.26 -13.31 12.82
C THR A 28 -0.62 -14.51 13.71
N THR A 29 -0.85 -15.67 13.12
CA THR A 29 -1.13 -16.92 13.84
C THR A 29 0.07 -17.35 14.68
N THR A 30 1.27 -17.34 14.12
CA THR A 30 2.51 -17.67 14.83
C THR A 30 2.73 -16.77 16.05
N LEU A 31 2.51 -15.46 15.91
CA LEU A 31 2.57 -14.53 17.05
C LEU A 31 1.51 -14.86 18.10
N GLY A 32 0.29 -15.17 17.68
CA GLY A 32 -0.76 -15.62 18.57
C GLY A 32 -0.32 -16.83 19.42
N GLN A 33 0.26 -17.83 18.78
CA GLN A 33 0.76 -19.04 19.45
C GLN A 33 1.92 -18.75 20.43
N ILE A 34 2.92 -17.95 19.99
CA ILE A 34 4.08 -17.59 20.84
C ILE A 34 3.63 -16.88 22.13
N PHE A 35 2.62 -16.01 22.04
CA PHE A 35 2.19 -15.19 23.16
C PHE A 35 0.91 -15.69 23.85
N GLY A 36 0.40 -16.88 23.50
CA GLY A 36 -0.86 -17.42 24.05
C GLY A 36 -2.06 -16.52 23.77
N LYS A 37 -2.14 -15.96 22.55
CA LYS A 37 -3.16 -15.01 22.09
C LYS A 37 -3.87 -15.50 20.82
N GLU A 38 -4.06 -16.80 20.69
CA GLU A 38 -4.61 -17.44 19.49
C GLU A 38 -6.00 -16.91 19.14
N GLU A 39 -6.87 -16.77 20.14
CA GLU A 39 -8.22 -16.23 19.91
C GLU A 39 -8.21 -14.77 19.49
N GLN A 40 -7.28 -13.98 20.01
CA GLN A 40 -7.09 -12.60 19.58
C GLN A 40 -6.58 -12.53 18.14
N ALA A 41 -5.63 -13.38 17.76
CA ALA A 41 -5.11 -13.49 16.40
C ALA A 41 -6.22 -13.88 15.41
N LYS A 42 -7.04 -14.88 15.74
CA LYS A 42 -8.20 -15.28 14.93
C LYS A 42 -9.19 -14.14 14.72
N LYS A 43 -9.51 -13.40 15.78
CA LYS A 43 -10.42 -12.25 15.68
C LYS A 43 -9.86 -11.13 14.78
N LEU A 44 -8.57 -10.81 14.93
CA LEU A 44 -7.91 -9.81 14.09
C LEU A 44 -7.90 -10.22 12.60
N LEU A 45 -7.64 -11.50 12.32
CA LEU A 45 -7.66 -12.04 10.97
C LEU A 45 -9.06 -12.02 10.36
N ALA A 46 -10.09 -12.39 11.12
CA ALA A 46 -11.47 -12.35 10.66
C ALA A 46 -11.93 -10.91 10.35
N ASP A 47 -11.62 -9.95 11.22
CA ASP A 47 -11.91 -8.52 11.00
C ASP A 47 -11.19 -8.00 9.77
N PHE A 48 -9.91 -8.31 9.62
CA PHE A 48 -9.11 -7.90 8.46
C PHE A 48 -9.66 -8.45 7.14
N ASN A 49 -10.00 -9.74 7.08
CA ASN A 49 -10.59 -10.34 5.89
C ASN A 49 -11.94 -9.70 5.52
N SER A 50 -12.80 -9.44 6.52
CA SER A 50 -14.06 -8.74 6.30
C SER A 50 -13.86 -7.33 5.71
N LYS A 51 -12.84 -6.60 6.15
CA LYS A 51 -12.50 -5.29 5.60
C LYS A 51 -11.99 -5.39 4.16
N ILE A 52 -11.16 -6.41 3.85
CA ILE A 52 -10.75 -6.69 2.47
C ILE A 52 -11.96 -6.91 1.57
N ASP A 53 -12.89 -7.78 1.99
CA ASP A 53 -14.09 -8.08 1.21
C ASP A 53 -14.94 -6.83 0.98
N THR A 54 -15.06 -5.97 1.99
CA THR A 54 -15.76 -4.69 1.89
C THR A 54 -15.12 -3.75 0.85
N VAL A 55 -13.80 -3.64 0.83
CA VAL A 55 -13.07 -2.84 -0.16
C VAL A 55 -13.22 -3.46 -1.55
N LYS A 56 -12.97 -4.78 -1.68
CA LYS A 56 -13.08 -5.49 -2.96
C LYS A 56 -14.43 -5.36 -3.63
N ALA A 57 -15.51 -5.30 -2.87
CA ALA A 57 -16.85 -5.10 -3.42
C ALA A 57 -17.03 -3.74 -4.13
N LYS A 58 -16.17 -2.77 -3.86
CA LYS A 58 -16.25 -1.40 -4.40
C LYS A 58 -15.21 -1.10 -5.49
N THR A 59 -14.20 -1.94 -5.64
CA THR A 59 -13.07 -1.69 -6.56
C THR A 59 -13.38 -1.93 -8.04
N PRO A 60 -14.30 -2.81 -8.48
CA PRO A 60 -14.59 -3.01 -9.90
C PRO A 60 -14.97 -1.72 -10.64
N ASP A 61 -15.67 -0.81 -9.97
CA ASP A 61 -16.13 0.46 -10.54
C ASP A 61 -15.28 1.65 -10.08
N ALA A 62 -14.18 1.39 -9.36
CA ALA A 62 -13.35 2.46 -8.82
C ALA A 62 -12.56 3.21 -9.90
N GLY A 63 -12.22 2.55 -10.99
CA GLY A 63 -11.29 3.06 -12.01
C GLY A 63 -9.86 2.60 -11.76
N LYS A 64 -8.91 3.17 -12.53
CA LYS A 64 -7.51 2.74 -12.54
C LYS A 64 -6.71 3.35 -11.40
N ALA A 65 -5.88 2.53 -10.77
CA ALA A 65 -5.04 2.95 -9.66
C ALA A 65 -3.55 2.91 -10.00
N MET A 66 -2.78 3.75 -9.32
CA MET A 66 -1.32 3.70 -9.31
C MET A 66 -0.78 3.84 -7.89
N VAL A 67 0.11 2.93 -7.51
CA VAL A 67 0.87 3.04 -6.27
C VAL A 67 2.21 3.70 -6.59
N VAL A 68 2.52 4.79 -5.90
CA VAL A 68 3.78 5.52 -6.06
C VAL A 68 4.48 5.71 -4.72
N LEU A 69 5.80 5.66 -4.77
CA LEU A 69 6.67 5.97 -3.64
C LEU A 69 7.53 7.17 -4.03
N VAL A 70 7.59 8.16 -3.16
CA VAL A 70 8.44 9.34 -3.33
C VAL A 70 9.62 9.24 -2.37
N SER A 71 10.82 9.46 -2.90
CA SER A 71 12.07 9.50 -2.13
C SER A 71 13.11 10.36 -2.82
N GLY A 72 13.70 11.32 -2.10
CA GLY A 72 14.71 12.23 -2.64
C GLY A 72 14.22 13.00 -3.87
N GLY A 73 12.96 13.41 -3.88
CA GLY A 73 12.33 14.10 -5.01
C GLY A 73 12.05 13.24 -6.25
N LYS A 74 12.33 11.93 -6.21
CA LYS A 74 12.08 10.97 -7.29
C LYS A 74 10.80 10.19 -7.00
N ILE A 75 10.08 9.82 -8.05
CA ILE A 75 8.87 9.04 -8.00
C ILE A 75 9.17 7.64 -8.56
N SER A 76 8.81 6.61 -7.81
CA SER A 76 8.84 5.21 -8.26
C SER A 76 7.41 4.64 -8.22
N ALA A 77 6.99 3.95 -9.27
CA ALA A 77 5.69 3.30 -9.34
C ALA A 77 5.83 1.79 -9.10
N TYR A 78 4.84 1.22 -8.45
CA TYR A 78 4.74 -0.19 -8.10
C TYR A 78 3.53 -0.81 -8.79
N GLY A 79 3.73 -1.94 -9.45
CA GLY A 79 2.67 -2.70 -10.12
C GLY A 79 2.24 -3.94 -9.34
N PRO A 80 1.35 -4.76 -9.93
CA PRO A 80 0.99 -6.08 -9.39
C PRO A 80 2.23 -6.96 -9.14
N GLY A 81 2.17 -7.83 -8.13
CA GLY A 81 3.27 -8.73 -7.73
C GLY A 81 4.46 -8.04 -7.06
N SER A 82 4.47 -6.71 -6.95
CA SER A 82 5.53 -5.96 -6.27
C SER A 82 5.27 -5.84 -4.77
N ARG A 83 6.22 -5.22 -4.04
CA ARG A 83 6.12 -4.99 -2.59
C ARG A 83 4.80 -4.36 -2.14
N PHE A 84 4.22 -3.48 -2.94
CA PHE A 84 2.95 -2.80 -2.65
C PHE A 84 1.83 -3.23 -3.60
N GLY A 85 2.04 -4.35 -4.30
CA GLY A 85 1.09 -4.92 -5.26
C GLY A 85 -0.23 -5.36 -4.67
N PHE A 86 -0.33 -5.52 -3.34
CA PHE A 86 -1.57 -5.94 -2.68
C PHE A 86 -2.77 -5.03 -2.99
N ILE A 87 -2.56 -3.77 -3.35
CA ILE A 87 -3.61 -2.85 -3.83
C ILE A 87 -4.32 -3.43 -5.07
N TYR A 88 -3.57 -4.09 -5.94
CA TYR A 88 -4.08 -4.73 -7.15
C TYR A 88 -4.44 -6.19 -6.90
N ASP A 89 -3.47 -6.96 -6.39
CA ASP A 89 -3.54 -8.41 -6.29
C ASP A 89 -4.57 -8.89 -5.24
N VAL A 90 -4.77 -8.11 -4.19
CA VAL A 90 -5.69 -8.42 -3.08
C VAL A 90 -6.95 -7.58 -3.14
N LEU A 91 -6.83 -6.26 -3.29
CA LEU A 91 -7.98 -5.36 -3.24
C LEU A 91 -8.71 -5.23 -4.59
N GLY A 92 -8.10 -5.67 -5.68
CA GLY A 92 -8.75 -5.74 -6.99
C GLY A 92 -8.84 -4.41 -7.74
N PHE A 93 -8.04 -3.40 -7.38
CA PHE A 93 -7.93 -2.20 -8.21
C PHE A 93 -7.30 -2.54 -9.56
N GLU A 94 -7.85 -2.00 -10.65
CA GLU A 94 -7.23 -2.10 -11.97
C GLU A 94 -5.94 -1.26 -11.99
N PRO A 95 -4.75 -1.83 -12.37
CA PRO A 95 -3.53 -1.04 -12.48
C PRO A 95 -3.62 -0.08 -13.67
N ALA A 96 -3.24 1.18 -13.48
CA ALA A 96 -3.15 2.17 -14.57
C ALA A 96 -2.04 1.80 -15.59
N TYR A 97 -1.07 1.01 -15.15
CA TYR A 97 0.01 0.49 -15.99
C TYR A 97 0.61 -0.78 -15.37
N THR A 98 0.97 -1.74 -16.24
CA THR A 98 1.69 -2.96 -15.85
C THR A 98 3.11 -2.86 -16.37
N PHE A 99 4.08 -2.95 -15.46
CA PHE A 99 5.51 -2.91 -15.81
C PHE A 99 5.98 -4.32 -16.21
N ASP A 100 6.82 -4.41 -17.24
CA ASP A 100 7.36 -5.68 -17.73
C ASP A 100 8.16 -6.45 -16.67
N SER A 101 8.72 -5.72 -15.70
CA SER A 101 9.45 -6.31 -14.57
C SER A 101 9.04 -5.59 -13.29
N PRO A 102 8.38 -6.28 -12.34
CA PRO A 102 8.10 -5.70 -11.04
C PRO A 102 9.43 -5.55 -10.27
N GLY A 103 10.03 -4.37 -10.36
CA GLY A 103 11.25 -4.07 -9.62
C GLY A 103 11.00 -4.11 -8.12
N SER A 104 11.89 -4.73 -7.35
CA SER A 104 11.81 -4.75 -5.87
C SER A 104 11.78 -3.34 -5.27
N HIS A 105 12.33 -2.35 -5.97
CA HIS A 105 12.39 -0.94 -5.59
C HIS A 105 11.42 -0.06 -6.39
N GLY A 106 10.51 -0.66 -7.16
CA GLY A 106 9.62 0.04 -8.09
C GLY A 106 10.32 0.50 -9.36
N ASN A 107 9.55 1.05 -10.29
CA ASN A 107 10.02 1.57 -11.57
C ASN A 107 10.02 3.08 -11.51
N ILE A 108 11.15 3.73 -11.84
CA ILE A 108 11.25 5.19 -11.85
C ILE A 108 10.29 5.74 -12.90
N VAL A 109 9.46 6.68 -12.46
CA VAL A 109 8.49 7.39 -13.31
C VAL A 109 8.64 8.90 -13.11
N ASN A 110 8.10 9.67 -14.06
CA ASN A 110 8.06 11.12 -13.98
C ASN A 110 6.61 11.64 -14.08
N SER A 111 6.42 12.92 -13.84
CA SER A 111 5.10 13.56 -13.91
C SER A 111 4.45 13.50 -15.31
N GLU A 112 5.24 13.44 -16.37
CA GLU A 112 4.75 13.31 -17.75
C GLU A 112 4.11 11.92 -17.95
N LEU A 113 4.76 10.86 -17.44
CA LEU A 113 4.21 9.52 -17.49
C LEU A 113 2.95 9.40 -16.62
N LEU A 114 2.94 10.00 -15.42
CA LEU A 114 1.73 10.04 -14.58
C LEU A 114 0.56 10.72 -15.32
N LEU A 115 0.82 11.85 -16.00
CA LEU A 115 -0.19 12.52 -16.80
C LEU A 115 -0.67 11.65 -17.98
N LYS A 116 0.25 10.98 -18.67
CA LYS A 116 -0.08 10.08 -19.80
C LYS A 116 -0.93 8.90 -19.38
N LEU A 117 -0.60 8.27 -18.24
CA LEU A 117 -1.32 7.12 -17.71
C LEU A 117 -2.65 7.51 -17.06
N ASN A 118 -2.74 8.72 -16.55
CA ASN A 118 -3.92 9.37 -16.01
C ASN A 118 -4.73 8.48 -15.05
N PRO A 119 -4.12 7.97 -13.94
CA PRO A 119 -4.81 7.14 -12.97
C PRO A 119 -5.98 7.90 -12.32
N ASP A 120 -7.05 7.16 -12.00
CA ASP A 120 -8.17 7.68 -11.22
C ASP A 120 -7.86 7.72 -9.71
N TRP A 121 -7.01 6.81 -9.24
CA TRP A 121 -6.53 6.75 -7.86
C TRP A 121 -5.01 6.75 -7.79
N MET A 122 -4.47 7.47 -6.82
CA MET A 122 -3.05 7.38 -6.47
C MET A 122 -2.89 7.05 -5.00
N PHE A 123 -2.14 5.96 -4.71
CA PHE A 123 -1.73 5.58 -3.37
C PHE A 123 -0.27 5.99 -3.19
N VAL A 124 -0.02 6.96 -2.32
CA VAL A 124 1.28 7.63 -2.21
C VAL A 124 1.98 7.24 -0.91
N ILE A 125 3.23 6.78 -1.03
CA ILE A 125 4.11 6.47 0.09
C ILE A 125 5.23 7.50 0.11
N ASP A 126 5.34 8.27 1.20
CA ASP A 126 6.44 9.18 1.46
C ASP A 126 7.55 8.45 2.22
N ARG A 127 8.53 7.91 1.48
CA ARG A 127 9.62 7.14 2.11
C ARG A 127 10.49 8.00 3.00
N ASP A 128 10.76 9.23 2.60
CA ASP A 128 11.66 10.10 3.35
C ASP A 128 11.04 10.49 4.69
N ALA A 129 9.74 10.76 4.72
CA ALA A 129 8.99 10.93 5.97
C ALA A 129 9.00 9.65 6.82
N ALA A 130 8.86 8.46 6.21
CA ALA A 130 8.88 7.18 6.92
C ALA A 130 10.18 6.94 7.68
N ILE A 131 11.33 7.34 7.10
CA ILE A 131 12.67 7.13 7.68
C ILE A 131 13.19 8.35 8.45
N GLY A 132 12.36 9.37 8.68
CA GLY A 132 12.72 10.57 9.43
C GLY A 132 13.76 11.47 8.74
N ARG A 133 13.76 11.52 7.40
CA ARG A 133 14.66 12.38 6.64
C ARG A 133 14.10 13.82 6.60
N GLU A 134 14.58 14.70 7.47
CA GLU A 134 14.07 16.06 7.62
C GLU A 134 14.39 16.99 6.44
N ASP A 135 15.52 16.77 5.75
CA ASP A 135 15.98 17.62 4.63
C ASP A 135 15.35 17.25 3.28
N SER A 136 14.34 16.38 3.24
CA SER A 136 13.69 15.96 2.02
C SER A 136 12.41 16.75 1.73
N GLN A 137 12.12 16.91 0.44
CA GLN A 137 10.85 17.49 0.00
C GLN A 137 9.71 16.47 0.22
N PRO A 138 8.66 16.81 0.99
CA PRO A 138 7.53 15.91 1.20
C PRO A 138 6.88 15.46 -0.11
N ALA A 139 6.40 14.21 -0.15
CA ALA A 139 5.75 13.64 -1.33
C ALA A 139 4.63 14.52 -1.88
N LYS A 140 3.86 15.16 -1.01
CA LYS A 140 2.79 16.09 -1.39
C LYS A 140 3.31 17.27 -2.20
N GLN A 141 4.49 17.80 -1.89
CA GLN A 141 5.10 18.91 -2.63
C GLN A 141 5.71 18.42 -3.95
N VAL A 142 6.33 17.24 -3.98
CA VAL A 142 6.88 16.65 -5.20
C VAL A 142 5.77 16.42 -6.25
N LEU A 143 4.62 15.94 -5.80
CA LEU A 143 3.46 15.68 -6.66
C LEU A 143 2.66 16.95 -6.99
N ASP A 144 2.84 18.06 -6.26
CA ASP A 144 2.14 19.31 -6.53
C ASP A 144 2.82 20.10 -7.65
N ASN A 145 2.58 19.70 -8.89
CA ASN A 145 3.11 20.35 -10.08
C ASN A 145 2.07 20.43 -11.21
N ALA A 146 2.36 21.25 -12.22
CA ALA A 146 1.41 21.55 -13.30
C ALA A 146 0.96 20.33 -14.13
N LEU A 147 1.73 19.24 -14.16
CA LEU A 147 1.37 18.02 -14.88
C LEU A 147 0.49 17.12 -14.01
N VAL A 148 0.90 16.87 -12.77
CA VAL A 148 0.14 16.01 -11.84
C VAL A 148 -1.22 16.62 -11.50
N ARG A 149 -1.33 17.96 -11.41
CA ARG A 149 -2.61 18.65 -11.22
C ARG A 149 -3.64 18.41 -12.33
N LYS A 150 -3.23 17.88 -13.49
CA LYS A 150 -4.12 17.52 -14.61
C LYS A 150 -4.56 16.05 -14.57
N VAL A 151 -3.99 15.23 -13.68
CA VAL A 151 -4.33 13.81 -13.54
C VAL A 151 -5.70 13.66 -12.88
N ASN A 152 -6.46 12.64 -13.29
CA ASN A 152 -7.79 12.36 -12.74
C ASN A 152 -7.76 12.25 -11.20
N ALA A 153 -6.80 11.52 -10.65
CA ALA A 153 -6.65 11.34 -9.21
C ALA A 153 -6.51 12.67 -8.45
N TRP A 154 -5.84 13.67 -9.05
CA TRP A 154 -5.75 15.01 -8.46
C TRP A 154 -7.08 15.75 -8.54
N ASN A 155 -7.69 15.78 -9.74
CA ASN A 155 -8.91 16.55 -9.99
C ASN A 155 -10.13 16.01 -9.22
N LYS A 156 -10.11 14.71 -8.90
CA LYS A 156 -11.19 14.02 -8.18
C LYS A 156 -10.92 13.90 -6.66
N ASP A 157 -9.82 14.49 -6.16
CA ASP A 157 -9.37 14.34 -4.76
C ASP A 157 -9.21 12.88 -4.34
N GLN A 158 -8.67 12.06 -5.25
CA GLN A 158 -8.48 10.61 -5.08
C GLN A 158 -6.99 10.24 -4.91
N ILE A 159 -6.22 11.11 -4.26
CA ILE A 159 -4.83 10.84 -3.85
C ILE A 159 -4.82 10.51 -2.36
N ILE A 160 -4.52 9.24 -2.06
CA ILE A 160 -4.42 8.74 -0.69
C ILE A 160 -2.96 8.71 -0.28
N TYR A 161 -2.57 9.58 0.66
CA TYR A 161 -1.25 9.52 1.30
C TYR A 161 -1.30 8.47 2.40
N LEU A 162 -0.56 7.38 2.20
CA LEU A 162 -0.51 6.27 3.15
C LEU A 162 0.35 6.64 4.35
N ASP A 163 0.03 6.07 5.52
CA ASP A 163 0.91 6.15 6.69
C ASP A 163 2.23 5.42 6.37
N ALA A 164 3.20 6.22 5.91
CA ALA A 164 4.45 5.70 5.36
C ALA A 164 5.26 4.94 6.42
N SER A 165 5.31 5.39 7.67
CA SER A 165 6.03 4.71 8.75
C SER A 165 5.43 3.33 9.03
N SER A 166 4.12 3.22 9.03
CA SER A 166 3.43 1.96 9.26
C SER A 166 3.54 1.01 8.06
N ILE A 167 3.36 1.50 6.84
CA ILE A 167 3.33 0.66 5.62
C ILE A 167 4.74 0.31 5.14
N TYR A 168 5.68 1.27 5.21
CA TYR A 168 7.03 1.08 4.69
C TYR A 168 7.96 0.36 5.68
N ILE A 169 7.81 0.61 7.00
CA ILE A 169 8.73 0.09 8.03
C ILE A 169 8.11 -1.06 8.81
N SER A 170 6.94 -0.83 9.43
CA SER A 170 6.41 -1.75 10.44
C SER A 170 5.63 -2.92 9.84
N GLY A 171 4.72 -2.64 8.90
CA GLY A 171 3.78 -3.66 8.40
C GLY A 171 2.86 -4.21 9.51
N GLY A 172 2.35 -5.42 9.31
CA GLY A 172 1.54 -6.16 10.28
C GLY A 172 0.03 -5.90 10.14
N ILE A 173 -0.75 -6.83 10.73
CA ILE A 173 -2.20 -6.92 10.51
C ILE A 173 -2.97 -5.65 10.91
N GLN A 174 -2.58 -5.01 12.02
CA GLN A 174 -3.26 -3.79 12.47
C GLN A 174 -3.02 -2.62 11.54
N THR A 175 -1.82 -2.51 10.95
CA THR A 175 -1.47 -1.49 9.97
C THR A 175 -2.30 -1.65 8.71
N TYR A 176 -2.33 -2.86 8.17
CA TYR A 176 -3.12 -3.14 6.98
C TYR A 176 -4.63 -3.04 7.24
N SER A 177 -5.11 -3.39 8.43
CA SER A 177 -6.51 -3.20 8.82
C SER A 177 -6.91 -1.72 8.81
N ARG A 178 -6.08 -0.82 9.36
CA ARG A 178 -6.31 0.64 9.28
C ARG A 178 -6.25 1.18 7.85
N LEU A 179 -5.36 0.62 7.03
CA LEU A 179 -5.30 0.97 5.62
C LEU A 179 -6.60 0.61 4.89
N MET A 180 -7.18 -0.57 5.18
CA MET A 180 -8.49 -0.94 4.61
C MET A 180 -9.58 0.07 5.00
N ASP A 181 -9.60 0.51 6.26
CA ASP A 181 -10.56 1.53 6.72
C ASP A 181 -10.37 2.85 5.95
N THR A 182 -9.13 3.28 5.75
CA THR A 182 -8.82 4.51 4.99
C THR A 182 -9.28 4.41 3.53
N ILE A 183 -8.97 3.29 2.87
CA ILE A 183 -9.37 3.07 1.47
C ILE A 183 -10.89 2.98 1.35
N ASN A 184 -11.53 2.26 2.26
CA ASN A 184 -12.98 2.12 2.27
C ASN A 184 -13.69 3.48 2.41
N GLN A 185 -13.22 4.33 3.33
CA GLN A 185 -13.75 5.68 3.52
C GLN A 185 -13.60 6.55 2.28
N ALA A 186 -12.43 6.48 1.61
CA ALA A 186 -12.20 7.23 0.37
C ALA A 186 -13.12 6.77 -0.77
N LEU A 187 -13.34 5.46 -0.91
CA LEU A 187 -14.27 4.91 -1.90
C LEU A 187 -15.71 5.34 -1.62
N ASP A 188 -16.14 5.41 -0.36
CA ASP A 188 -17.48 5.88 0.01
C ASP A 188 -17.69 7.36 -0.26
N GLN A 189 -16.65 8.19 -0.10
CA GLN A 189 -16.72 9.62 -0.42
C GLN A 189 -16.89 9.85 -1.93
N LYS A 190 -16.19 9.09 -2.78
CA LYS A 190 -16.35 9.13 -4.24
C LYS A 190 -17.79 8.88 -4.64
N ASN A 191 -18.43 7.85 -4.10
CA ASN A 191 -19.79 7.46 -4.49
C ASN A 191 -20.84 8.53 -4.14
N LYS A 192 -20.60 9.31 -3.08
CA LYS A 192 -21.49 10.44 -2.69
C LYS A 192 -21.39 11.67 -3.59
N VAL A 193 -20.28 11.84 -4.30
CA VAL A 193 -20.07 12.98 -5.23
C VAL A 193 -20.66 12.70 -6.61
N THR A 194 -20.94 11.44 -6.91
CA THR A 194 -21.43 10.98 -8.22
C THR A 194 -22.98 10.86 -8.25
N GLU A 195 -23.66 10.96 -7.11
CA GLU A 195 -25.11 11.10 -6.97
C GLU A 195 -25.53 12.59 -6.95
#